data_4b9f7d8e87d4f777a39cdb4493b05b26
#
_entry.id   4b9f7d8e87d4f777a39cdb4493b05b26
#
_cell.length_a   1.000
_cell.length_b   1.000
_cell.length_c   1.000
_cell.angle_alpha   90.00
_cell.angle_beta   90.00
_cell.angle_gamma   90.00
#
_symmetry.space_group_name_H-M   'P 1'
#
loop_
_entity.id
_entity.type
_entity.pdbx_description
1 polymer ?
#
loop_
_entity_poly.entity_id
_entity_poly.type
_entity_poly.pdbx_seq_one_letter_code
_entity_poly.pdbx_strand_id
1 'polypeptide(L)'
;MRWWDYWLKGIDNGILNEPRWTTFMRTGHAPATDLATVPGFWRCHRQWPLDGSSTQRLYPHAAQKLGDTPSPQESTDSLRYRAGAGMAAGGWWGEQTGDMAADDAHSLVYDSAPLTEAIDIMGMPQVRLRVAADAPFYQWTVRLEDVAPDGKVSLVSGAAINPSQRFSRLAPAALVPGEPTTLATSIHFTTWRFQPGHRIRLAVANAQFPMIWPSPTPGTTHLLLGENTWLELPKVPVANATDQACTLPPPEPSDVAPFGRELDKHNPVFNSVRDEQTGDSTFTTASDITWVIRENKYQSRESYRWSVNDATPANAQYHGERRNVFNIAGNEIDLATTARIASDTGYFHVTFTKTLRQNGSLVREKTWTDHIPRRYQ
;
A
#
# COMPACT_ATOMS: atom_id res chain seq x y z
N MET A 1 -22.14 -15.24 3.39
CA MET A 1 -23.43 -15.62 2.75
C MET A 1 -24.63 -15.05 3.51
N ARG A 2 -24.71 -15.15 4.83
CA ARG A 2 -25.86 -14.75 5.68
C ARG A 2 -26.41 -13.34 5.43
N TRP A 3 -25.54 -12.33 5.16
CA TRP A 3 -25.95 -10.98 4.79
C TRP A 3 -26.81 -10.96 3.51
N TRP A 4 -26.36 -11.65 2.47
CA TRP A 4 -27.09 -11.73 1.20
C TRP A 4 -28.33 -12.61 1.29
N ASP A 5 -28.33 -13.65 2.13
CA ASP A 5 -29.50 -14.48 2.36
C ASP A 5 -30.63 -13.67 3.00
N TYR A 6 -30.28 -12.77 3.95
CA TYR A 6 -31.25 -11.86 4.55
C TYR A 6 -31.80 -10.86 3.52
N TRP A 7 -30.92 -10.11 2.83
CA TRP A 7 -31.36 -9.00 1.98
C TRP A 7 -31.88 -9.42 0.60
N LEU A 8 -31.40 -10.48 0.02
CA LEU A 8 -31.79 -10.92 -1.32
C LEU A 8 -32.81 -12.06 -1.33
N LYS A 9 -32.87 -12.87 -0.27
CA LYS A 9 -33.75 -14.02 -0.21
C LYS A 9 -34.86 -13.87 0.86
N GLY A 10 -34.81 -12.81 1.68
CA GLY A 10 -35.75 -12.57 2.76
C GLY A 10 -35.66 -13.57 3.92
N ILE A 11 -34.53 -14.24 4.09
CA ILE A 11 -34.33 -15.23 5.15
C ILE A 11 -33.91 -14.50 6.43
N ASP A 12 -34.79 -14.53 7.45
CA ASP A 12 -34.45 -14.05 8.78
C ASP A 12 -33.48 -15.03 9.46
N ASN A 13 -32.21 -14.70 9.46
CA ASN A 13 -31.13 -15.50 10.02
C ASN A 13 -30.46 -14.82 11.22
N GLY A 14 -31.10 -13.78 11.76
CA GLY A 14 -30.62 -13.05 12.94
C GLY A 14 -29.40 -12.13 12.68
N ILE A 15 -28.96 -11.93 11.43
CA ILE A 15 -27.79 -11.11 11.11
C ILE A 15 -27.91 -9.66 11.60
N LEU A 16 -29.12 -9.09 11.64
CA LEU A 16 -29.37 -7.73 12.12
C LEU A 16 -29.24 -7.58 13.64
N ASN A 17 -29.25 -8.68 14.39
CA ASN A 17 -29.05 -8.68 15.83
C ASN A 17 -27.58 -8.74 16.24
N GLU A 18 -26.69 -9.01 15.29
CA GLU A 18 -25.25 -9.04 15.50
C GLU A 18 -24.67 -7.62 15.71
N PRO A 19 -23.48 -7.52 16.31
CA PRO A 19 -22.80 -6.25 16.39
C PRO A 19 -22.61 -5.62 15.01
N ARG A 20 -22.91 -4.34 14.87
CA ARG A 20 -22.79 -3.64 13.58
C ARG A 20 -21.35 -3.52 13.10
N TRP A 21 -20.41 -3.53 14.04
CA TRP A 21 -18.97 -3.44 13.78
C TRP A 21 -18.25 -4.61 14.43
N THR A 22 -17.62 -5.40 13.62
CA THR A 22 -16.74 -6.48 14.05
C THR A 22 -15.41 -6.26 13.36
N THR A 23 -14.36 -5.95 14.13
CA THR A 23 -13.05 -5.62 13.63
C THR A 23 -11.97 -6.42 14.34
N PHE A 24 -10.94 -6.82 13.61
CA PHE A 24 -9.75 -7.41 14.21
C PHE A 24 -8.77 -6.28 14.56
N MET A 25 -8.53 -6.08 15.84
CA MET A 25 -7.53 -5.13 16.35
C MET A 25 -6.16 -5.80 16.30
N ARG A 26 -5.33 -5.38 15.34
CA ARG A 26 -3.94 -5.84 15.27
C ARG A 26 -3.16 -5.26 16.43
N THR A 27 -2.22 -6.01 16.96
CA THR A 27 -1.28 -5.53 17.98
C THR A 27 0.13 -5.43 17.41
N GLY A 28 0.92 -4.47 17.89
CA GLY A 28 2.30 -4.29 17.49
C GLY A 28 3.08 -5.61 17.56
N HIS A 29 3.73 -5.99 16.49
CA HIS A 29 4.46 -7.24 16.31
C HIS A 29 5.65 -7.03 15.37
N ALA A 30 6.60 -7.95 15.41
CA ALA A 30 7.74 -7.91 14.51
C ALA A 30 7.27 -8.02 13.03
N PRO A 31 7.81 -7.19 12.13
CA PRO A 31 7.44 -7.25 10.71
C PRO A 31 7.95 -8.54 10.08
N ALA A 32 7.10 -9.18 9.27
CA ALA A 32 7.45 -10.32 8.44
C ALA A 32 6.48 -10.44 7.27
N THR A 33 6.97 -10.92 6.13
CA THR A 33 6.18 -11.07 4.90
C THR A 33 5.36 -12.36 4.84
N ASP A 34 5.62 -13.29 5.76
CA ASP A 34 5.06 -14.65 5.78
C ASP A 34 4.43 -15.02 7.13
N LEU A 35 3.86 -14.05 7.83
CA LEU A 35 3.19 -14.28 9.10
C LEU A 35 2.05 -15.32 8.94
N ALA A 36 2.19 -16.47 9.58
CA ALA A 36 1.13 -17.46 9.62
C ALA A 36 -0.09 -16.98 10.42
N THR A 37 0.15 -16.14 11.44
CA THR A 37 -0.88 -15.51 12.27
C THR A 37 -0.50 -14.07 12.57
N VAL A 38 -1.45 -13.16 12.45
CA VAL A 38 -1.27 -11.77 12.87
C VAL A 38 -1.72 -11.64 14.32
N PRO A 39 -0.86 -11.17 15.24
CA PRO A 39 -1.26 -10.92 16.61
C PRO A 39 -2.36 -9.88 16.72
N GLY A 40 -3.34 -10.15 17.58
CA GLY A 40 -4.47 -9.25 17.75
C GLY A 40 -5.66 -9.94 18.40
N PHE A 41 -6.79 -9.25 18.41
CA PHE A 41 -8.04 -9.74 18.97
C PHE A 41 -9.24 -9.11 18.28
N TRP A 42 -10.38 -9.80 18.35
CA TRP A 42 -11.62 -9.28 17.79
C TRP A 42 -12.28 -8.29 18.74
N ARG A 43 -12.84 -7.21 18.19
CA ARG A 43 -13.68 -6.23 18.87
C ARG A 43 -15.04 -6.16 18.19
N CYS A 44 -16.10 -6.19 19.00
CA CYS A 44 -17.47 -6.10 18.55
C CYS A 44 -18.16 -4.88 19.16
N HIS A 45 -18.77 -4.04 18.32
CA HIS A 45 -19.46 -2.82 18.77
C HIS A 45 -20.80 -2.64 18.07
N ARG A 46 -21.74 -2.04 18.79
CA ARG A 46 -23.10 -1.77 18.27
C ARG A 46 -23.20 -0.43 17.55
N GLN A 47 -22.24 0.45 17.75
CA GLN A 47 -22.24 1.81 17.17
C GLN A 47 -20.85 2.24 16.71
N TRP A 48 -20.83 3.19 15.81
CA TRP A 48 -19.65 3.90 15.32
C TRP A 48 -19.99 5.40 15.19
N PRO A 49 -19.12 6.35 15.61
CA PRO A 49 -17.87 6.11 16.35
C PRO A 49 -18.11 5.44 17.71
N LEU A 50 -17.07 4.82 18.27
CA LEU A 50 -17.14 4.21 19.62
C LEU A 50 -17.23 5.32 20.68
N ASP A 51 -18.00 5.07 21.74
CA ASP A 51 -18.02 5.97 22.89
C ASP A 51 -16.61 6.11 23.48
N GLY A 52 -16.22 7.35 23.80
CA GLY A 52 -14.88 7.67 24.26
C GLY A 52 -13.83 7.73 23.17
N SER A 53 -14.20 7.61 21.87
CA SER A 53 -13.29 7.89 20.77
C SER A 53 -12.84 9.36 20.79
N SER A 54 -11.59 9.59 20.42
CA SER A 54 -10.99 10.93 20.36
C SER A 54 -9.99 11.00 19.22
N THR A 55 -9.50 12.18 18.90
CA THR A 55 -8.39 12.36 17.98
C THR A 55 -7.17 12.89 18.72
N GLN A 56 -5.98 12.51 18.28
CA GLN A 56 -4.72 13.04 18.76
C GLN A 56 -3.90 13.53 17.59
N ARG A 57 -3.51 14.80 17.61
CA ARG A 57 -2.57 15.36 16.64
C ARG A 57 -1.15 15.22 17.14
N LEU A 58 -0.27 14.85 16.21
CA LEU A 58 1.16 14.75 16.40
C LEU A 58 1.83 15.61 15.34
N TYR A 59 2.84 16.36 15.72
CA TYR A 59 3.52 17.34 14.88
C TYR A 59 4.98 16.93 14.70
N PRO A 60 5.48 16.88 13.45
CA PRO A 60 6.90 16.70 13.19
C PRO A 60 7.71 17.90 13.67
N HIS A 61 8.85 17.64 14.30
CA HIS A 61 9.82 18.59 14.78
C HIS A 61 11.19 18.33 14.17
N ALA A 62 12.06 19.29 14.24
CA ALA A 62 13.47 19.12 13.94
C ALA A 62 14.08 17.94 14.74
N ALA A 63 15.18 17.39 14.24
CA ALA A 63 15.85 16.21 14.79
C ALA A 63 14.94 14.97 14.86
N GLN A 64 14.07 14.79 13.85
CA GLN A 64 13.26 13.59 13.63
C GLN A 64 12.32 13.24 14.80
N LYS A 65 11.80 14.23 15.50
CA LYS A 65 10.87 14.05 16.62
C LYS A 65 9.43 14.25 16.18
N LEU A 66 8.51 13.55 16.85
CA LEU A 66 7.07 13.68 16.70
C LEU A 66 6.47 14.03 18.07
N GLY A 67 5.86 15.19 18.21
CA GLY A 67 5.35 15.71 19.49
C GLY A 67 3.87 16.10 19.44
N ASP A 68 3.27 16.34 20.60
CA ASP A 68 1.84 16.68 20.75
C ASP A 68 1.51 18.14 20.45
N THR A 69 2.51 19.00 20.33
CA THR A 69 2.34 20.43 20.06
C THR A 69 3.09 20.82 18.79
N PRO A 70 2.66 21.84 18.06
CA PRO A 70 3.39 22.35 16.91
C PRO A 70 4.83 22.71 17.25
N SER A 71 5.74 22.57 16.28
CA SER A 71 7.11 23.05 16.43
C SER A 71 7.10 24.55 16.73
N PRO A 72 7.80 25.03 17.78
CA PRO A 72 7.83 26.44 18.14
C PRO A 72 8.57 27.30 17.12
N GLN A 73 9.38 26.68 16.28
CA GLN A 73 10.09 27.33 15.18
C GLN A 73 9.75 26.63 13.88
N GLU A 74 9.38 27.41 12.88
CA GLU A 74 9.26 26.87 11.52
C GLU A 74 10.66 26.47 11.04
N SER A 75 10.75 25.26 10.52
CA SER A 75 11.96 24.73 9.90
C SER A 75 11.57 23.90 8.68
N THR A 76 12.54 23.55 7.85
CA THR A 76 12.31 22.79 6.62
C THR A 76 13.25 21.62 6.57
N ASP A 77 12.68 20.44 6.43
CA ASP A 77 13.42 19.22 6.12
C ASP A 77 13.33 18.92 4.63
N SER A 78 14.44 18.48 4.04
CA SER A 78 14.57 18.28 2.60
C SER A 78 14.88 16.82 2.30
N LEU A 79 14.25 16.29 1.26
CA LEU A 79 14.45 14.93 0.79
C LEU A 79 14.82 14.92 -0.68
N ARG A 80 16.03 14.46 -0.99
CA ARG A 80 16.43 14.25 -2.37
C ARG A 80 15.61 13.12 -2.99
N TYR A 81 15.09 13.35 -4.19
CA TYR A 81 14.32 12.36 -4.91
C TYR A 81 15.21 11.16 -5.33
N ARG A 82 14.76 9.98 -4.97
CA ARG A 82 15.32 8.69 -5.40
C ARG A 82 14.20 7.86 -5.99
N ALA A 83 14.19 7.77 -7.30
CA ALA A 83 13.09 7.20 -8.06
C ALA A 83 12.79 5.73 -7.72
N GLY A 84 13.81 4.96 -7.35
CA GLY A 84 13.70 3.57 -6.97
C GLY A 84 13.44 3.31 -5.47
N ALA A 85 13.21 4.35 -4.66
CA ALA A 85 12.91 4.16 -3.24
C ALA A 85 11.48 3.60 -3.03
N GLY A 86 11.26 2.93 -1.89
CA GLY A 86 9.95 2.38 -1.51
C GLY A 86 9.72 0.92 -1.89
N MET A 87 10.76 0.21 -2.36
CA MET A 87 10.62 -1.19 -2.81
C MET A 87 10.36 -2.18 -1.67
N ALA A 88 10.77 -1.89 -0.44
CA ALA A 88 10.59 -2.77 0.71
C ALA A 88 9.15 -2.75 1.26
N ALA A 89 8.40 -1.69 0.97
CA ALA A 89 7.01 -1.54 1.41
C ALA A 89 6.02 -2.52 0.75
N GLY A 90 6.49 -3.35 -0.18
CA GLY A 90 5.62 -4.26 -0.93
C GLY A 90 4.78 -3.56 -1.99
N GLY A 91 3.80 -4.27 -2.54
CA GLY A 91 2.93 -3.77 -3.63
C GLY A 91 1.72 -2.95 -3.15
N TRP A 92 1.37 -2.99 -1.86
CA TRP A 92 0.19 -2.31 -1.32
C TRP A 92 0.27 -2.05 0.19
N TRP A 93 -0.36 -0.97 0.65
CA TRP A 93 -0.35 -0.52 2.06
C TRP A 93 -0.96 -1.51 3.07
N GLY A 94 -1.70 -2.49 2.65
CA GLY A 94 -2.35 -3.50 3.49
C GLY A 94 -1.63 -4.84 3.51
N GLU A 95 -0.54 -4.99 2.80
CA GLU A 95 0.24 -6.23 2.75
C GLU A 95 1.09 -6.40 4.01
N GLN A 96 1.43 -7.64 4.28
CA GLN A 96 2.47 -7.93 5.25
C GLN A 96 3.82 -7.54 4.64
N THR A 97 4.50 -6.63 5.27
CA THR A 97 5.80 -6.15 4.81
C THR A 97 6.91 -6.65 5.73
N GLY A 98 8.13 -6.70 5.20
CA GLY A 98 9.33 -6.81 6.00
C GLY A 98 9.58 -5.55 6.83
N ASP A 99 10.77 -5.46 7.41
CA ASP A 99 11.21 -4.30 8.20
C ASP A 99 11.29 -3.04 7.31
N MET A 100 10.53 -2.00 7.67
CA MET A 100 10.46 -0.75 6.93
C MET A 100 11.72 0.12 7.07
N ALA A 101 12.65 -0.23 7.94
CA ALA A 101 13.88 0.55 8.17
C ALA A 101 14.68 0.81 6.88
N ALA A 102 14.63 -0.13 5.91
CA ALA A 102 15.31 0.05 4.62
C ALA A 102 14.70 1.19 3.77
N ASP A 103 13.36 1.31 3.75
CA ASP A 103 12.66 2.39 3.05
C ASP A 103 12.74 3.70 3.83
N ASP A 104 12.79 3.63 5.15
CA ASP A 104 12.92 4.78 6.04
C ASP A 104 14.25 5.51 5.86
N ALA A 105 15.32 4.80 5.49
CA ALA A 105 16.59 5.40 5.13
C ALA A 105 16.50 6.39 3.94
N HIS A 106 15.39 6.32 3.17
CA HIS A 106 15.10 7.19 2.03
C HIS A 106 13.83 8.02 2.25
N SER A 107 13.49 8.30 3.51
CA SER A 107 12.30 9.04 3.92
C SER A 107 12.65 10.09 4.98
N LEU A 108 11.81 11.09 5.13
CA LEU A 108 11.80 11.94 6.32
C LEU A 108 11.00 11.20 7.39
N VAL A 109 11.64 10.83 8.49
CA VAL A 109 11.01 10.06 9.58
C VAL A 109 10.93 10.90 10.86
N TYR A 110 9.83 10.75 11.58
CA TYR A 110 9.58 11.48 12.84
C TYR A 110 8.99 10.51 13.86
N ASP A 111 9.68 10.37 14.98
CA ASP A 111 9.34 9.42 16.05
C ASP A 111 8.78 10.11 17.29
N SER A 112 7.72 9.58 17.85
CA SER A 112 7.28 9.94 19.19
C SER A 112 8.30 9.53 20.26
N ALA A 113 8.15 10.07 21.47
CA ALA A 113 8.77 9.43 22.64
C ALA A 113 8.26 7.99 22.78
N PRO A 114 9.02 7.09 23.46
CA PRO A 114 8.49 5.78 23.81
C PRO A 114 7.18 5.91 24.57
N LEU A 115 6.18 5.15 24.17
CA LEU A 115 4.86 5.18 24.79
C LEU A 115 4.94 4.60 26.21
N THR A 116 4.30 5.28 27.16
CA THR A 116 4.19 4.81 28.54
C THR A 116 3.03 3.85 28.73
N GLU A 117 2.02 3.93 27.87
CA GLU A 117 0.82 3.09 27.86
C GLU A 117 0.43 2.70 26.45
N ALA A 118 -0.42 1.68 26.32
CA ALA A 118 -0.91 1.25 25.01
C ALA A 118 -1.85 2.30 24.41
N ILE A 119 -1.76 2.47 23.09
CA ILE A 119 -2.68 3.32 22.30
C ILE A 119 -3.38 2.45 21.25
N ASP A 120 -4.71 2.39 21.33
CA ASP A 120 -5.54 1.76 20.30
C ASP A 120 -6.02 2.81 19.31
N ILE A 121 -5.81 2.55 18.03
CA ILE A 121 -6.40 3.34 16.93
C ILE A 121 -7.35 2.47 16.10
N MET A 122 -8.43 3.06 15.64
CA MET A 122 -9.38 2.43 14.73
C MET A 122 -10.01 3.51 13.85
N GLY A 123 -9.79 3.43 12.54
CA GLY A 123 -10.30 4.42 11.61
C GLY A 123 -9.28 4.80 10.55
N MET A 124 -9.47 5.95 9.95
CA MET A 124 -8.61 6.51 8.91
C MET A 124 -7.77 7.65 9.52
N PRO A 125 -6.49 7.45 9.82
CA PRO A 125 -5.62 8.54 10.24
C PRO A 125 -5.60 9.65 9.19
N GLN A 126 -5.50 10.91 9.62
CA GLN A 126 -5.44 12.06 8.73
C GLN A 126 -4.04 12.65 8.74
N VAL A 127 -3.61 13.13 7.58
CA VAL A 127 -2.32 13.82 7.44
C VAL A 127 -2.52 15.14 6.73
N ARG A 128 -1.87 16.16 7.26
CA ARG A 128 -1.71 17.48 6.62
C ARG A 128 -0.23 17.76 6.52
N LEU A 129 0.24 18.09 5.32
CA LEU A 129 1.64 18.38 5.04
C LEU A 129 1.74 19.74 4.36
N ARG A 130 2.59 20.62 4.85
CA ARG A 130 3.00 21.83 4.14
C ARG A 130 4.29 21.51 3.39
N VAL A 131 4.24 21.53 2.07
CA VAL A 131 5.33 21.03 1.22
C VAL A 131 5.70 22.01 0.12
N ALA A 132 6.94 21.90 -0.36
CA ALA A 132 7.40 22.51 -1.60
C ALA A 132 8.25 21.52 -2.39
N ALA A 133 8.52 21.80 -3.66
CA ALA A 133 9.36 20.96 -4.50
C ALA A 133 10.10 21.79 -5.56
N ASP A 134 11.22 21.28 -6.04
CA ASP A 134 12.05 21.94 -7.06
C ASP A 134 11.47 21.84 -8.48
N ALA A 135 10.45 20.99 -8.68
CA ALA A 135 9.84 20.75 -9.98
C ALA A 135 8.30 20.63 -9.87
N PRO A 136 7.56 20.76 -11.00
CA PRO A 136 6.11 20.82 -10.98
C PRO A 136 5.39 19.51 -10.67
N PHE A 137 6.08 18.38 -10.81
CA PHE A 137 5.46 17.05 -10.67
C PHE A 137 6.29 16.15 -9.77
N TYR A 138 5.82 15.96 -8.54
CA TYR A 138 6.29 14.97 -7.58
C TYR A 138 5.09 14.27 -6.96
N GLN A 139 5.36 13.12 -6.35
CA GLN A 139 4.42 12.40 -5.50
C GLN A 139 4.88 12.54 -4.05
N TRP A 140 3.93 12.50 -3.12
CA TRP A 140 4.23 12.30 -1.71
C TRP A 140 3.57 11.02 -1.23
N THR A 141 4.29 10.27 -0.44
CA THR A 141 3.76 9.12 0.27
C THR A 141 3.93 9.32 1.77
N VAL A 142 2.96 8.84 2.50
CA VAL A 142 2.99 8.89 3.97
C VAL A 142 2.76 7.49 4.50
N ARG A 143 3.54 7.11 5.50
CA ARG A 143 3.39 5.86 6.22
C ARG A 143 3.24 6.15 7.70
N LEU A 144 2.28 5.50 8.32
CA LEU A 144 2.15 5.35 9.76
C LEU A 144 2.79 4.03 10.12
N GLU A 145 3.75 4.07 11.05
CA GLU A 145 4.57 2.94 11.40
C GLU A 145 4.68 2.79 12.91
N ASP A 146 4.98 1.57 13.33
CA ASP A 146 5.20 1.18 14.73
C ASP A 146 6.68 0.76 14.89
N VAL A 147 7.41 1.54 15.66
CA VAL A 147 8.83 1.27 15.95
C VAL A 147 8.93 0.54 17.29
N ALA A 148 9.32 -0.73 17.24
CA ALA A 148 9.51 -1.54 18.42
C ALA A 148 10.78 -1.14 19.21
N PRO A 149 10.88 -1.52 20.50
CA PRO A 149 12.06 -1.20 21.31
C PRO A 149 13.39 -1.75 20.78
N ASP A 150 13.36 -2.81 19.98
CA ASP A 150 14.53 -3.38 19.30
C ASP A 150 14.92 -2.66 18.00
N GLY A 151 14.17 -1.62 17.64
CA GLY A 151 14.39 -0.80 16.44
C GLY A 151 13.73 -1.31 15.16
N LYS A 152 13.06 -2.45 15.19
CA LYS A 152 12.30 -2.95 14.04
C LYS A 152 11.08 -2.08 13.78
N VAL A 153 10.77 -1.90 12.50
CA VAL A 153 9.70 -1.00 12.04
C VAL A 153 8.63 -1.76 11.29
N SER A 154 7.42 -1.76 11.83
CA SER A 154 6.25 -2.38 11.22
C SER A 154 5.37 -1.35 10.53
N LEU A 155 4.97 -1.61 9.28
CA LEU A 155 3.98 -0.79 8.58
C LEU A 155 2.60 -0.98 9.21
N VAL A 156 2.00 0.11 9.69
CA VAL A 156 0.62 0.13 10.18
C VAL A 156 -0.34 0.40 9.03
N SER A 157 -0.10 1.47 8.28
CA SER A 157 -0.88 1.84 7.09
C SER A 157 -0.17 2.98 6.33
N GLY A 158 -0.64 3.28 5.12
CA GLY A 158 -0.05 4.35 4.31
C GLY A 158 -1.04 4.98 3.34
N ALA A 159 -0.58 6.01 2.64
CA ALA A 159 -1.29 6.66 1.56
C ALA A 159 -0.32 7.37 0.61
N ALA A 160 -0.77 7.58 -0.62
CA ALA A 160 -0.07 8.38 -1.62
C ALA A 160 -0.88 9.62 -2.00
N ILE A 161 -0.17 10.70 -2.29
CA ILE A 161 -0.77 11.99 -2.64
C ILE A 161 -0.17 12.45 -3.98
N ASN A 162 -1.02 12.63 -4.98
CA ASN A 162 -0.65 13.39 -6.18
C ASN A 162 -0.99 14.87 -5.98
N PRO A 163 -0.02 15.76 -5.80
CA PRO A 163 -0.27 17.17 -5.50
C PRO A 163 -1.00 17.91 -6.60
N SER A 164 -0.93 17.43 -7.84
CA SER A 164 -1.65 18.06 -8.94
C SER A 164 -3.16 18.02 -8.72
N GLN A 165 -3.66 17.07 -7.94
CA GLN A 165 -5.07 16.88 -7.64
C GLN A 165 -5.52 17.54 -6.31
N ARG A 166 -4.65 18.32 -5.65
CA ARG A 166 -4.88 18.91 -4.32
C ARG A 166 -6.13 19.76 -4.19
N PHE A 167 -6.55 20.39 -5.29
CA PHE A 167 -7.77 21.21 -5.32
C PHE A 167 -8.92 20.52 -6.03
N SER A 168 -8.63 19.79 -7.10
CA SER A 168 -9.66 19.10 -7.89
C SER A 168 -9.03 17.99 -8.73
N ARG A 169 -9.71 16.84 -8.79
CA ARG A 169 -9.36 15.77 -9.73
C ARG A 169 -9.78 16.08 -11.16
N LEU A 170 -10.78 16.95 -11.33
CA LEU A 170 -11.30 17.34 -12.63
C LEU A 170 -10.50 18.50 -13.27
N ALA A 171 -9.84 19.29 -12.44
CA ALA A 171 -9.00 20.42 -12.85
C ALA A 171 -7.64 20.34 -12.12
N PRO A 172 -6.79 19.39 -12.46
CA PRO A 172 -5.48 19.24 -11.83
C PRO A 172 -4.59 20.43 -12.17
N ALA A 173 -3.73 20.81 -11.23
CA ALA A 173 -2.80 21.93 -11.38
C ALA A 173 -1.40 21.55 -10.93
N ALA A 174 -0.40 21.82 -11.74
CA ALA A 174 1.00 21.63 -11.40
C ALA A 174 1.39 22.38 -10.12
N LEU A 175 2.45 21.92 -9.45
CA LEU A 175 3.11 22.71 -8.42
C LEU A 175 3.86 23.87 -9.08
N VAL A 176 3.98 24.97 -8.35
CA VAL A 176 4.94 26.02 -8.71
C VAL A 176 6.24 25.71 -7.96
N PRO A 177 7.35 25.48 -8.70
CA PRO A 177 8.62 25.15 -8.05
C PRO A 177 9.03 26.17 -6.99
N GLY A 178 9.43 25.68 -5.82
CA GLY A 178 9.81 26.49 -4.67
C GLY A 178 8.66 27.08 -3.86
N GLU A 179 7.42 27.09 -4.37
CA GLU A 179 6.29 27.64 -3.63
C GLU A 179 5.66 26.62 -2.68
N PRO A 180 5.51 26.95 -1.38
CA PRO A 180 4.83 26.07 -0.44
C PRO A 180 3.34 25.90 -0.74
N THR A 181 2.88 24.66 -0.69
CA THR A 181 1.46 24.29 -0.78
C THR A 181 1.07 23.35 0.35
N THR A 182 -0.21 23.21 0.60
CA THR A 182 -0.73 22.28 1.61
C THR A 182 -1.35 21.08 0.93
N LEU A 183 -0.94 19.88 1.36
CA LEU A 183 -1.52 18.61 0.98
C LEU A 183 -2.26 18.02 2.20
N ALA A 184 -3.42 17.44 1.96
CA ALA A 184 -4.17 16.73 2.98
C ALA A 184 -4.70 15.41 2.41
N THR A 185 -4.61 14.34 3.19
CA THR A 185 -5.14 13.03 2.81
C THR A 185 -5.49 12.21 4.03
N SER A 186 -6.40 11.25 3.83
CA SER A 186 -6.62 10.17 4.77
C SER A 186 -5.67 9.03 4.45
N ILE A 187 -5.00 8.51 5.46
CA ILE A 187 -4.32 7.21 5.40
C ILE A 187 -5.41 6.12 5.37
N HIS A 188 -5.14 4.98 4.73
CA HIS A 188 -6.12 3.90 4.65
C HIS A 188 -6.60 3.46 6.03
N PHE A 189 -7.88 3.02 6.09
CA PHE A 189 -8.46 2.51 7.33
C PHE A 189 -7.59 1.43 7.94
N THR A 190 -7.36 1.55 9.25
CA THR A 190 -6.55 0.59 10.00
C THR A 190 -7.08 0.40 11.41
N THR A 191 -6.70 -0.71 12.00
CA THR A 191 -6.80 -0.98 13.42
C THR A 191 -5.42 -1.35 13.92
N TRP A 192 -4.95 -0.73 14.99
CA TRP A 192 -3.64 -1.03 15.55
C TRP A 192 -3.58 -0.70 17.02
N ARG A 193 -2.92 -1.57 17.80
CA ARG A 193 -2.51 -1.30 19.17
C ARG A 193 -1.00 -1.08 19.20
N PHE A 194 -0.60 0.16 19.44
CA PHE A 194 0.79 0.47 19.80
C PHE A 194 1.04 0.03 21.23
N GLN A 195 2.12 -0.69 21.45
CA GLN A 195 2.46 -1.24 22.77
C GLN A 195 3.25 -0.22 23.62
N PRO A 196 3.24 -0.33 24.95
CA PRO A 196 4.17 0.42 25.79
C PRO A 196 5.62 0.16 25.37
N GLY A 197 6.45 1.20 25.41
CA GLY A 197 7.84 1.16 24.94
C GLY A 197 8.02 1.32 23.42
N HIS A 198 6.99 1.10 22.62
CA HIS A 198 7.02 1.37 21.19
C HIS A 198 6.94 2.87 20.89
N ARG A 199 7.23 3.27 19.66
CA ARG A 199 7.10 4.64 19.17
C ARG A 199 6.16 4.68 17.97
N ILE A 200 5.39 5.75 17.87
CA ILE A 200 4.62 6.09 16.67
C ILE A 200 5.57 6.81 15.73
N ARG A 201 5.69 6.33 14.49
CA ARG A 201 6.46 6.98 13.43
C ARG A 201 5.56 7.49 12.33
N LEU A 202 5.80 8.73 11.91
CA LEU A 202 5.37 9.28 10.64
C LEU A 202 6.57 9.27 9.68
N ALA A 203 6.47 8.52 8.59
CA ALA A 203 7.42 8.56 7.51
C ALA A 203 6.81 9.28 6.29
N VAL A 204 7.55 10.24 5.73
CA VAL A 204 7.16 11.02 4.55
C VAL A 204 8.22 10.81 3.47
N ALA A 205 7.80 10.28 2.32
CA ALA A 205 8.67 10.03 1.20
C ALA A 205 8.14 10.69 -0.08
N ASN A 206 9.00 10.75 -1.10
CA ASN A 206 8.67 11.32 -2.41
C ASN A 206 8.72 10.29 -3.54
N ALA A 207 8.85 9.00 -3.20
CA ALA A 207 8.80 7.85 -4.10
C ALA A 207 8.17 6.66 -3.38
N GLN A 208 7.59 5.76 -4.15
CA GLN A 208 7.06 4.46 -3.70
C GLN A 208 7.09 3.48 -4.88
N PHE A 209 8.28 3.23 -5.39
CA PHE A 209 8.48 2.32 -6.51
C PHE A 209 8.37 0.86 -6.06
N PRO A 210 7.77 -0.06 -6.83
CA PRO A 210 7.09 0.16 -8.12
C PRO A 210 5.59 0.48 -8.01
N MET A 211 5.04 0.64 -6.79
CA MET A 211 3.62 0.89 -6.58
C MET A 211 3.15 2.20 -7.23
N ILE A 212 4.02 3.21 -7.22
CA ILE A 212 3.79 4.49 -7.87
C ILE A 212 4.83 4.70 -8.96
N TRP A 213 4.35 5.04 -10.17
CA TRP A 213 5.24 5.35 -11.28
C TRP A 213 6.10 6.58 -10.94
N PRO A 214 7.40 6.56 -11.27
CA PRO A 214 8.31 7.63 -10.90
C PRO A 214 7.95 9.00 -11.48
N SER A 215 8.16 10.05 -10.70
CA SER A 215 8.08 11.42 -11.16
C SER A 215 9.15 11.68 -12.25
N PRO A 216 8.86 12.52 -13.26
CA PRO A 216 9.74 12.62 -14.43
C PRO A 216 11.04 13.38 -14.19
N THR A 217 11.14 14.15 -13.12
CA THR A 217 12.22 15.08 -12.89
C THR A 217 12.99 14.73 -11.62
N PRO A 218 14.33 14.62 -11.66
CA PRO A 218 15.13 14.57 -10.45
C PRO A 218 15.10 15.91 -9.72
N GLY A 219 15.34 15.92 -8.39
CA GLY A 219 15.36 17.15 -7.59
C GLY A 219 15.13 16.85 -6.11
N THR A 220 14.57 17.82 -5.41
CA THR A 220 14.36 17.77 -3.96
C THR A 220 12.92 18.16 -3.63
N THR A 221 12.37 17.48 -2.65
CA THR A 221 11.09 17.86 -2.01
C THR A 221 11.38 18.37 -0.62
N HIS A 222 10.53 19.27 -0.15
CA HIS A 222 10.69 19.97 1.13
C HIS A 222 9.43 19.79 1.97
N LEU A 223 9.61 19.46 3.24
CA LEU A 223 8.55 19.43 4.25
C LEU A 223 8.78 20.58 5.24
N LEU A 224 7.82 21.50 5.28
CA LEU A 224 7.85 22.64 6.20
C LEU A 224 7.19 22.20 7.51
N LEU A 225 7.97 22.24 8.57
CA LEU A 225 7.53 21.88 9.93
C LEU A 225 6.85 23.08 10.60
N GLY A 226 5.86 22.80 11.45
CA GLY A 226 5.08 23.82 12.15
C GLY A 226 3.62 23.40 12.31
N GLU A 227 2.74 24.34 12.61
CA GLU A 227 1.33 24.09 12.93
C GLU A 227 0.52 23.48 11.77
N ASN A 228 0.98 23.66 10.52
CA ASN A 228 0.29 23.20 9.31
C ASN A 228 0.79 21.85 8.79
N THR A 229 1.67 21.18 9.54
CA THR A 229 2.15 19.82 9.23
C THR A 229 1.92 18.91 10.42
N TRP A 230 1.04 17.93 10.28
CA TRP A 230 0.63 17.07 11.38
C TRP A 230 0.07 15.72 10.90
N LEU A 231 0.14 14.75 11.79
CA LEU A 231 -0.56 13.47 11.76
C LEU A 231 -1.67 13.48 12.81
N GLU A 232 -2.90 13.10 12.46
CA GLU A 232 -4.01 12.95 13.39
C GLU A 232 -4.41 11.48 13.47
N LEU A 233 -4.39 10.91 14.67
CA LEU A 233 -4.72 9.52 14.94
C LEU A 233 -6.15 9.39 15.45
N PRO A 234 -6.98 8.48 14.89
CA PRO A 234 -8.32 8.16 15.40
C PRO A 234 -8.21 7.21 16.59
N LYS A 235 -8.03 7.75 17.79
CA LYS A 235 -7.91 6.95 19.03
C LYS A 235 -9.27 6.40 19.43
N VAL A 236 -9.24 5.17 19.90
CA VAL A 236 -10.37 4.52 20.56
C VAL A 236 -9.96 4.10 21.98
N PRO A 237 -10.92 3.93 22.90
CA PRO A 237 -10.59 3.40 24.23
C PRO A 237 -9.81 2.10 24.12
N VAL A 238 -8.76 1.96 24.92
CA VAL A 238 -7.99 0.72 24.99
C VAL A 238 -8.93 -0.41 25.42
N ALA A 239 -9.01 -1.46 24.58
CA ALA A 239 -9.92 -2.56 24.83
C ALA A 239 -9.58 -3.27 26.14
N ASN A 240 -10.59 -3.42 26.99
CA ASN A 240 -10.55 -4.22 28.20
C ASN A 240 -10.95 -5.68 27.94
N ALA A 241 -10.94 -6.52 28.96
CA ALA A 241 -11.30 -7.93 28.84
C ALA A 241 -12.76 -8.15 28.34
N THR A 242 -13.68 -7.24 28.65
CA THR A 242 -15.08 -7.33 28.22
C THR A 242 -15.20 -7.01 26.72
N ASP A 243 -14.47 -6.00 26.20
CA ASP A 243 -14.44 -5.66 24.79
C ASP A 243 -13.81 -6.77 23.94
N GLN A 244 -12.92 -7.55 24.51
CA GLN A 244 -12.26 -8.68 23.85
C GLN A 244 -13.11 -9.97 23.85
N ALA A 245 -14.26 -9.98 24.53
CA ALA A 245 -15.17 -11.12 24.58
C ALA A 245 -16.03 -11.28 23.30
N CYS A 246 -15.63 -10.69 22.19
CA CYS A 246 -16.26 -10.85 20.90
C CYS A 246 -16.09 -12.28 20.37
N THR A 247 -17.14 -13.08 20.46
CA THR A 247 -17.14 -14.44 19.90
C THR A 247 -17.70 -14.40 18.49
N LEU A 248 -16.87 -14.71 17.52
CA LEU A 248 -17.35 -14.93 16.15
C LEU A 248 -17.99 -16.33 16.08
N PRO A 249 -19.08 -16.48 15.34
CA PRO A 249 -19.58 -17.81 15.04
C PRO A 249 -18.52 -18.62 14.27
N PRO A 250 -18.47 -19.94 14.42
CA PRO A 250 -17.56 -20.76 13.63
C PRO A 250 -17.82 -20.53 12.13
N PRO A 251 -16.81 -20.62 11.28
CA PRO A 251 -17.00 -20.54 9.84
C PRO A 251 -18.05 -21.55 9.39
N GLU A 252 -19.03 -21.09 8.63
CA GLU A 252 -20.00 -22.01 8.02
C GLU A 252 -19.24 -22.91 7.02
N PRO A 253 -19.39 -24.23 7.09
CA PRO A 253 -18.83 -25.11 6.07
C PRO A 253 -19.37 -24.68 4.69
N SER A 254 -18.49 -24.54 3.73
CA SER A 254 -18.94 -24.30 2.36
C SER A 254 -19.48 -25.60 1.78
N ASP A 255 -20.78 -25.65 1.45
CA ASP A 255 -21.36 -26.76 0.68
C ASP A 255 -20.86 -26.77 -0.78
N VAL A 256 -20.19 -25.69 -1.19
CA VAL A 256 -19.52 -25.62 -2.49
C VAL A 256 -18.18 -26.32 -2.35
N ALA A 257 -18.01 -27.39 -3.10
CA ALA A 257 -16.70 -28.04 -3.23
C ALA A 257 -15.63 -26.96 -3.48
N PRO A 258 -14.40 -27.08 -2.92
CA PRO A 258 -13.34 -26.13 -3.15
C PRO A 258 -13.28 -25.80 -4.64
N PHE A 259 -13.25 -24.53 -5.01
CA PHE A 259 -13.29 -24.05 -6.40
C PHE A 259 -12.23 -24.73 -7.28
N GLY A 260 -11.22 -25.30 -6.65
CA GLY A 260 -10.21 -26.14 -7.27
C GLY A 260 -9.26 -26.69 -6.21
N ARG A 261 -8.42 -27.66 -6.62
CA ARG A 261 -7.31 -28.16 -5.83
C ARG A 261 -6.01 -27.65 -6.43
N GLU A 262 -5.26 -26.90 -5.64
CA GLU A 262 -3.90 -26.52 -5.98
C GLU A 262 -3.02 -27.74 -6.04
N LEU A 263 -2.32 -27.96 -7.15
CA LEU A 263 -1.39 -29.06 -7.34
C LEU A 263 0.04 -28.64 -7.06
N ASP A 264 0.39 -27.44 -7.49
CA ASP A 264 1.72 -26.88 -7.33
C ASP A 264 1.64 -25.37 -7.30
N LYS A 265 2.38 -24.76 -6.42
CA LYS A 265 2.45 -23.30 -6.25
C LYS A 265 3.85 -22.88 -5.91
N HIS A 266 4.46 -22.15 -6.80
CA HIS A 266 5.60 -21.33 -6.49
C HIS A 266 5.10 -19.97 -6.08
N ASN A 267 5.20 -19.66 -4.80
CA ASN A 267 4.80 -18.37 -4.25
C ASN A 267 5.50 -17.23 -5.02
N PRO A 268 4.84 -16.08 -5.18
CA PRO A 268 5.46 -14.95 -5.83
C PRO A 268 6.81 -14.64 -5.16
N VAL A 269 7.86 -14.66 -5.95
CA VAL A 269 9.17 -14.20 -5.51
C VAL A 269 9.22 -12.72 -5.76
N PHE A 270 9.32 -11.93 -4.68
CA PHE A 270 9.57 -10.51 -4.76
C PHE A 270 11.07 -10.29 -4.59
N ASN A 271 11.69 -9.69 -5.58
CA ASN A 271 13.11 -9.38 -5.54
C ASN A 271 13.32 -7.92 -5.92
N SER A 272 13.99 -7.17 -5.04
CA SER A 272 14.38 -5.80 -5.27
C SER A 272 15.91 -5.69 -5.29
N VAL A 273 16.45 -5.07 -6.31
CA VAL A 273 17.88 -4.84 -6.47
C VAL A 273 18.10 -3.37 -6.74
N ARG A 274 19.00 -2.77 -5.96
CA ARG A 274 19.46 -1.42 -6.17
C ARG A 274 20.97 -1.39 -6.27
N ASP A 275 21.48 -0.67 -7.27
CA ASP A 275 22.87 -0.33 -7.41
C ASP A 275 23.09 1.13 -6.97
N GLU A 276 23.74 1.31 -5.83
CA GLU A 276 24.00 2.64 -5.26
C GLU A 276 25.06 3.44 -6.06
N GLN A 277 25.85 2.81 -6.90
CA GLN A 277 26.85 3.49 -7.72
C GLN A 277 26.22 4.08 -8.98
N THR A 278 25.36 3.30 -9.66
CA THR A 278 24.69 3.74 -10.88
C THR A 278 23.37 4.44 -10.64
N GLY A 279 22.73 4.20 -9.47
CA GLY A 279 21.38 4.66 -9.16
C GLY A 279 20.28 3.84 -9.82
N ASP A 280 20.61 2.68 -10.39
CA ASP A 280 19.64 1.79 -11.00
C ASP A 280 18.87 1.01 -9.92
N SER A 281 17.57 0.92 -10.12
CA SER A 281 16.70 0.11 -9.28
C SER A 281 15.86 -0.81 -10.17
N THR A 282 15.76 -2.07 -9.75
CA THR A 282 14.94 -3.09 -10.42
C THR A 282 14.10 -3.82 -9.38
N PHE A 283 12.82 -3.95 -9.67
CA PHE A 283 11.90 -4.79 -8.91
C PHE A 283 11.38 -5.89 -9.83
N THR A 284 11.38 -7.15 -9.36
CA THR A 284 10.86 -8.30 -10.11
C THR A 284 9.94 -9.12 -9.24
N THR A 285 8.88 -9.65 -9.85
CA THR A 285 8.04 -10.67 -9.23
C THR A 285 7.70 -11.74 -10.27
N ALA A 286 7.61 -12.98 -9.82
CA ALA A 286 7.22 -14.11 -10.65
C ALA A 286 6.42 -15.12 -9.85
N SER A 287 5.45 -15.76 -10.49
CA SER A 287 4.72 -16.87 -9.91
C SER A 287 4.44 -17.95 -10.96
N ASP A 288 4.35 -19.20 -10.52
CA ASP A 288 3.88 -20.34 -11.31
C ASP A 288 2.92 -21.14 -10.44
N ILE A 289 1.67 -21.25 -10.88
CA ILE A 289 0.62 -21.92 -10.13
C ILE A 289 -0.08 -22.92 -11.05
N THR A 290 -0.24 -24.13 -10.58
CA THR A 290 -1.03 -25.16 -11.24
C THR A 290 -2.14 -25.62 -10.32
N TRP A 291 -3.37 -25.65 -10.82
CA TRP A 291 -4.51 -26.17 -10.09
C TRP A 291 -5.45 -26.98 -10.99
N VAL A 292 -6.28 -27.79 -10.37
CA VAL A 292 -7.34 -28.55 -11.02
C VAL A 292 -8.69 -28.09 -10.49
N ILE A 293 -9.59 -27.77 -11.41
CA ILE A 293 -10.99 -27.45 -11.12
C ILE A 293 -11.84 -28.53 -11.79
N ARG A 294 -12.48 -29.37 -10.98
CA ARG A 294 -13.11 -30.62 -11.44
C ARG A 294 -12.05 -31.48 -12.13
N GLU A 295 -12.25 -31.85 -13.42
CA GLU A 295 -11.29 -32.63 -14.25
C GLU A 295 -10.34 -31.75 -15.08
N ASN A 296 -10.54 -30.43 -15.08
CA ASN A 296 -9.78 -29.51 -15.93
C ASN A 296 -8.53 -29.01 -15.22
N LYS A 297 -7.40 -29.05 -15.90
CA LYS A 297 -6.13 -28.53 -15.40
C LYS A 297 -5.92 -27.10 -15.88
N TYR A 298 -5.46 -26.24 -14.97
CA TYR A 298 -5.15 -24.84 -15.19
C TYR A 298 -3.70 -24.58 -14.75
N GLN A 299 -2.96 -23.86 -15.56
CA GLN A 299 -1.64 -23.36 -15.21
C GLN A 299 -1.55 -21.87 -15.51
N SER A 300 -1.03 -21.09 -14.57
CA SER A 300 -0.73 -19.68 -14.74
C SER A 300 0.73 -19.44 -14.40
N ARG A 301 1.47 -18.88 -15.34
CA ARG A 301 2.83 -18.37 -15.15
C ARG A 301 2.84 -16.87 -15.38
N GLU A 302 3.49 -16.14 -14.51
CA GLU A 302 3.65 -14.69 -14.67
C GLU A 302 5.03 -14.25 -14.22
N SER A 303 5.54 -13.22 -14.88
CA SER A 303 6.79 -12.57 -14.57
C SER A 303 6.66 -11.08 -14.88
N TYR A 304 7.01 -10.26 -13.91
CA TYR A 304 6.93 -8.81 -14.02
C TYR A 304 8.24 -8.18 -13.58
N ARG A 305 8.69 -7.18 -14.34
CA ARG A 305 9.90 -6.42 -14.05
C ARG A 305 9.64 -4.93 -14.21
N TRP A 306 10.01 -4.16 -13.21
CA TRP A 306 10.07 -2.70 -13.23
C TRP A 306 11.51 -2.27 -13.09
N SER A 307 11.89 -1.19 -13.77
CA SER A 307 13.23 -0.61 -13.65
C SER A 307 13.16 0.91 -13.77
N VAL A 308 14.06 1.57 -13.05
CA VAL A 308 14.21 3.02 -13.05
C VAL A 308 15.63 3.39 -12.64
N ASN A 309 16.10 4.55 -13.11
CA ASN A 309 17.38 5.13 -12.69
C ASN A 309 17.14 6.51 -12.06
N ASP A 310 17.83 6.82 -10.96
CA ASP A 310 17.65 8.06 -10.20
C ASP A 310 18.03 9.32 -10.99
N ALA A 311 19.01 9.24 -11.90
CA ALA A 311 19.44 10.37 -12.70
C ALA A 311 18.48 10.65 -13.88
N THR A 312 17.77 9.61 -14.33
CA THR A 312 16.84 9.69 -15.46
C THR A 312 15.47 9.08 -15.12
N PRO A 313 14.78 9.56 -14.05
CA PRO A 313 13.57 8.93 -13.54
C PRO A 313 12.39 8.95 -14.54
N ALA A 314 12.42 9.86 -15.52
CA ALA A 314 11.46 9.87 -16.61
C ALA A 314 11.46 8.56 -17.42
N ASN A 315 12.64 7.91 -17.55
CA ASN A 315 12.83 6.73 -18.39
C ASN A 315 12.54 5.41 -17.66
N ALA A 316 11.54 5.41 -16.80
CA ALA A 316 11.11 4.20 -16.11
C ALA A 316 10.46 3.20 -17.08
N GLN A 317 10.61 1.91 -16.77
CA GLN A 317 10.13 0.83 -17.62
C GLN A 317 9.41 -0.24 -16.81
N TYR A 318 8.41 -0.83 -17.43
CA TYR A 318 7.75 -2.05 -17.00
C TYR A 318 7.73 -3.06 -18.14
N HIS A 319 8.03 -4.30 -17.82
CA HIS A 319 7.86 -5.46 -18.70
C HIS A 319 7.13 -6.56 -17.95
N GLY A 320 6.00 -7.00 -18.49
CA GLY A 320 5.18 -8.06 -17.93
C GLY A 320 4.88 -9.16 -18.93
N GLU A 321 4.97 -10.39 -18.48
CA GLU A 321 4.58 -11.57 -19.24
C GLU A 321 3.65 -12.43 -18.39
N ARG A 322 2.56 -12.91 -18.99
CA ARG A 322 1.66 -13.86 -18.38
C ARG A 322 1.21 -14.90 -19.39
N ARG A 323 1.23 -16.18 -19.00
CA ARG A 323 0.71 -17.28 -19.81
C ARG A 323 -0.23 -18.11 -18.96
N ASN A 324 -1.44 -18.31 -19.46
CA ASN A 324 -2.43 -19.18 -18.85
C ASN A 324 -2.73 -20.33 -19.82
N VAL A 325 -2.59 -21.55 -19.32
CA VAL A 325 -2.93 -22.77 -20.08
C VAL A 325 -4.09 -23.46 -19.41
N PHE A 326 -5.12 -23.72 -20.16
CA PHE A 326 -6.35 -24.35 -19.72
C PHE A 326 -6.57 -25.64 -20.50
N ASN A 327 -6.66 -26.77 -19.84
CA ASN A 327 -7.08 -28.03 -20.47
C ASN A 327 -8.54 -28.29 -20.13
N ILE A 328 -9.42 -28.03 -21.07
CA ILE A 328 -10.87 -28.08 -20.90
C ILE A 328 -11.48 -29.03 -21.94
N ALA A 329 -12.13 -30.11 -21.47
CA ALA A 329 -12.80 -31.10 -22.32
C ALA A 329 -11.93 -31.59 -23.49
N GLY A 330 -10.66 -31.90 -23.21
CA GLY A 330 -9.70 -32.41 -24.19
C GLY A 330 -9.06 -31.37 -25.10
N ASN A 331 -9.38 -30.08 -24.93
CA ASN A 331 -8.74 -28.99 -25.66
C ASN A 331 -7.76 -28.25 -24.76
N GLU A 332 -6.58 -27.97 -25.30
CA GLU A 332 -5.64 -27.05 -24.70
C GLU A 332 -5.87 -25.63 -25.23
N ILE A 333 -6.19 -24.72 -24.35
CA ILE A 333 -6.30 -23.28 -24.64
C ILE A 333 -5.11 -22.58 -23.97
N ASP A 334 -4.25 -21.99 -24.79
CA ASP A 334 -3.06 -21.26 -24.34
C ASP A 334 -3.24 -19.77 -24.62
N LEU A 335 -3.28 -18.98 -23.55
CA LEU A 335 -3.43 -17.54 -23.60
C LEU A 335 -2.17 -16.88 -23.06
N ALA A 336 -1.36 -16.32 -23.95
CA ALA A 336 -0.17 -15.55 -23.59
C ALA A 336 -0.42 -14.05 -23.74
N THR A 337 0.14 -13.27 -22.82
CA THR A 337 0.13 -11.81 -22.87
C THR A 337 1.51 -11.27 -22.57
N THR A 338 1.94 -10.23 -23.30
CA THR A 338 3.09 -9.41 -22.98
C THR A 338 2.67 -7.96 -22.88
N ALA A 339 3.20 -7.23 -21.90
CA ALA A 339 2.97 -5.81 -21.73
C ALA A 339 4.30 -5.09 -21.53
N ARG A 340 4.49 -4.00 -22.25
CA ARG A 340 5.63 -3.10 -22.08
C ARG A 340 5.11 -1.69 -21.88
N ILE A 341 5.58 -1.03 -20.83
CA ILE A 341 5.33 0.39 -20.59
C ILE A 341 6.71 1.01 -20.40
N ALA A 342 7.01 1.99 -21.22
CA ALA A 342 8.16 2.87 -21.03
C ALA A 342 7.65 4.29 -20.88
N SER A 343 8.35 5.14 -20.16
CA SER A 343 8.02 6.56 -20.11
C SER A 343 9.19 7.43 -20.52
N ASP A 344 8.89 8.64 -20.91
CA ASP A 344 9.80 9.78 -21.03
C ASP A 344 9.24 10.97 -20.24
N THR A 345 9.71 12.16 -20.46
CA THR A 345 9.21 13.36 -19.78
C THR A 345 7.79 13.74 -20.17
N GLY A 346 7.29 13.31 -21.32
CA GLY A 346 5.99 13.73 -21.87
C GLY A 346 4.97 12.63 -22.05
N TYR A 347 5.40 11.38 -22.17
CA TYR A 347 4.52 10.29 -22.58
C TYR A 347 4.81 8.98 -21.84
N PHE A 348 3.76 8.17 -21.75
CA PHE A 348 3.86 6.72 -21.56
C PHE A 348 3.72 6.06 -22.93
N HIS A 349 4.64 5.16 -23.26
CA HIS A 349 4.65 4.34 -24.46
C HIS A 349 4.23 2.93 -24.07
N VAL A 350 3.05 2.54 -24.52
CA VAL A 350 2.45 1.26 -24.13
C VAL A 350 2.41 0.33 -25.34
N THR A 351 2.86 -0.91 -25.13
CA THR A 351 2.66 -2.01 -26.08
C THR A 351 2.09 -3.20 -25.32
N PHE A 352 0.96 -3.72 -25.79
CA PHE A 352 0.30 -4.86 -25.22
C PHE A 352 -0.01 -5.87 -26.33
N THR A 353 0.51 -7.12 -26.19
CA THR A 353 0.24 -8.20 -27.14
C THR A 353 -0.50 -9.33 -26.43
N LYS A 354 -1.52 -9.84 -27.06
CA LYS A 354 -2.29 -11.00 -26.62
C LYS A 354 -2.32 -12.06 -27.74
N THR A 355 -1.93 -13.29 -27.37
CA THR A 355 -1.87 -14.44 -28.27
C THR A 355 -2.76 -15.54 -27.72
N LEU A 356 -3.65 -16.07 -28.55
CA LEU A 356 -4.50 -17.19 -28.26
C LEU A 356 -4.11 -18.37 -29.16
N ARG A 357 -3.84 -19.53 -28.56
CA ARG A 357 -3.64 -20.79 -29.27
C ARG A 357 -4.62 -21.84 -28.77
N GLN A 358 -5.04 -22.71 -29.66
CA GLN A 358 -5.82 -23.89 -29.35
C GLN A 358 -5.10 -25.14 -29.90
N ASN A 359 -4.81 -26.10 -29.03
CA ASN A 359 -4.08 -27.31 -29.37
C ASN A 359 -2.77 -26.99 -30.14
N GLY A 360 -2.03 -26.02 -29.68
CA GLY A 360 -0.79 -25.53 -30.28
C GLY A 360 -0.96 -24.63 -31.51
N SER A 361 -2.11 -24.63 -32.17
CA SER A 361 -2.37 -23.79 -33.36
C SER A 361 -2.73 -22.39 -32.99
N LEU A 362 -2.16 -21.39 -33.69
CA LEU A 362 -2.47 -19.97 -33.50
C LEU A 362 -3.91 -19.71 -33.94
N VAL A 363 -4.75 -19.26 -33.02
CA VAL A 363 -6.14 -18.84 -33.30
C VAL A 363 -6.20 -17.34 -33.54
N ARG A 364 -5.54 -16.56 -32.71
CA ARG A 364 -5.53 -15.09 -32.82
C ARG A 364 -4.32 -14.49 -32.13
N GLU A 365 -3.76 -13.49 -32.76
CA GLU A 365 -2.80 -12.59 -32.12
C GLU A 365 -3.21 -11.14 -32.39
N LYS A 366 -3.07 -10.29 -31.40
CA LYS A 366 -3.32 -8.86 -31.53
C LYS A 366 -2.39 -8.08 -30.66
N THR A 367 -1.80 -7.04 -31.25
CA THR A 367 -0.98 -6.05 -30.56
C THR A 367 -1.70 -4.70 -30.56
N TRP A 368 -1.66 -4.03 -29.43
CA TRP A 368 -2.10 -2.64 -29.26
C TRP A 368 -0.88 -1.82 -28.87
N THR A 369 -0.80 -0.64 -29.44
CA THR A 369 0.21 0.38 -29.10
C THR A 369 -0.49 1.68 -28.81
N ASP A 370 -0.01 2.41 -27.80
CA ASP A 370 -0.55 3.72 -27.44
C ASP A 370 0.55 4.65 -26.93
N HIS A 371 0.34 5.94 -27.08
CA HIS A 371 1.19 7.02 -26.57
C HIS A 371 0.33 7.93 -25.70
N ILE A 372 0.33 7.68 -24.40
CA ILE A 372 -0.52 8.36 -23.43
C ILE A 372 0.24 9.58 -22.89
N PRO A 373 -0.29 10.81 -23.04
CA PRO A 373 0.36 11.98 -22.48
C PRO A 373 0.48 11.89 -20.96
N ARG A 374 1.67 12.14 -20.47
CA ARG A 374 2.03 12.10 -19.06
C ARG A 374 1.68 13.41 -18.37
N ARG A 375 0.37 13.69 -18.27
CA ARG A 375 -0.14 14.93 -17.69
C ARG A 375 -0.22 14.81 -16.18
N TYR A 376 0.37 15.79 -15.48
CA TYR A 376 0.26 15.93 -14.01
C TYR A 376 0.78 14.73 -13.19
N GLN A 377 1.78 14.04 -13.72
CA GLN A 377 2.43 12.90 -13.06
C GLN A 377 3.95 13.06 -13.08
#